data_7576b098d03eb76ff1d425d232c75e9b
#
_entry.id   7576b098d03eb76ff1d425d232c75e9b
#
_cell.length_a   1.000
_cell.length_b   1.000
_cell.length_c   1.000
_cell.angle_alpha   90.00
_cell.angle_beta   90.00
_cell.angle_gamma   90.00
#
_symmetry.space_group_name_H-M   'P 1'
#
loop_
_entity.id
_entity.type
_entity.pdbx_description
1 polymer ?
#
loop_
_entity_poly.entity_id
_entity_poly.type
_entity_poly.pdbx_seq_one_letter_code
_entity_poly.pdbx_strand_id
1 'polypeptide(L)'
;VELYSEEAAGLYDPRGKRLWINEEVGGFFSEIALSHELTHALQDQHFDIMSLPLEEKGEDDLILATSAVLEGDASISMFEYFLGDPALVDEIIDAGVTDMMEAMLPAYGGALGDAPGFIKAIVVFPYTYGMEFVQTVKKKGGWDTVNDLYRVRPLSTEQILHPKEKFLDNDPPVSVDLPDLSPLLGDQWEPLPANVLGEFQLRVVLEELLGDPEEAEVAAAGWDGDRYRCYKSPDAVLLTWVAVWDTQEDASEFFSAYKAILCKKYLSETASESEAPGSYSVTNSGEVSHISVDENQTIVLESLPADLLPEAEELLWEAGLTELPKADTSRFIEAEPVPGEGMSAAVYRPKGEIKGDRFVSEELGFEMSLPGQEWIFLDELPFPMMAVGMIHSRRYAAVNVMVQSLGGILSLQQVAEMVKAGLGAQGSQYRVIEEGKVQVGGEEGYQVTAEITFGKPQRVRQVLVQHAGKTFIITSSGYSEDFDALSEEIAAMERGFVFHAEEPVPAEEEAPE
;
A
#
# COMPACT_ATOMS: atom_id res chain seq x y z
N VAL A 1 -14.49 14.83 3.64
CA VAL A 1 -15.35 15.03 2.44
C VAL A 1 -14.60 15.82 1.38
N GLU A 2 -13.87 16.91 1.73
CA GLU A 2 -13.08 17.69 0.76
C GLU A 2 -11.89 16.88 0.19
N LEU A 3 -11.22 16.06 1.02
CA LEU A 3 -10.09 15.22 0.61
C LEU A 3 -10.46 14.21 -0.49
N TYR A 4 -11.67 13.65 -0.43
CA TYR A 4 -12.16 12.68 -1.41
C TYR A 4 -12.81 13.32 -2.65
N SER A 5 -13.22 14.59 -2.58
CA SER A 5 -13.99 15.20 -3.68
C SER A 5 -13.15 15.89 -4.73
N GLU A 6 -11.92 16.29 -4.44
CA GLU A 6 -11.05 17.00 -5.37
C GLU A 6 -10.13 16.09 -6.19
N GLU A 7 -9.85 14.88 -5.70
CA GLU A 7 -8.86 13.96 -6.30
C GLU A 7 -9.46 12.68 -6.87
N ALA A 8 -10.74 12.35 -6.56
CA ALA A 8 -11.37 11.13 -7.04
C ALA A 8 -11.67 11.20 -8.54
N ALA A 9 -11.09 10.25 -9.31
CA ALA A 9 -11.39 10.05 -10.72
C ALA A 9 -12.80 9.49 -10.94
N GLY A 10 -13.37 8.79 -9.95
CA GLY A 10 -14.71 8.24 -9.89
C GLY A 10 -15.22 8.13 -8.46
N LEU A 11 -16.51 7.87 -8.30
CA LEU A 11 -17.15 7.61 -7.01
C LEU A 11 -18.45 6.82 -7.23
N TYR A 12 -18.60 5.68 -6.55
CA TYR A 12 -19.88 5.03 -6.38
C TYR A 12 -20.55 5.45 -5.06
N ASP A 13 -21.76 5.97 -5.13
CA ASP A 13 -22.58 6.31 -3.97
C ASP A 13 -23.57 5.16 -3.65
N PRO A 14 -23.31 4.33 -2.64
CA PRO A 14 -24.18 3.20 -2.31
C PRO A 14 -25.55 3.63 -1.74
N ARG A 15 -25.68 4.86 -1.22
CA ARG A 15 -26.96 5.41 -0.72
C ARG A 15 -27.85 5.83 -1.88
N GLY A 16 -27.27 6.54 -2.83
CA GLY A 16 -27.98 7.01 -4.02
C GLY A 16 -28.04 6.01 -5.16
N LYS A 17 -27.29 4.89 -5.08
CA LYS A 17 -27.08 3.91 -6.17
C LYS A 17 -26.66 4.60 -7.45
N ARG A 18 -25.68 5.49 -7.34
CA ARG A 18 -25.20 6.33 -8.45
C ARG A 18 -23.69 6.23 -8.56
N LEU A 19 -23.24 6.20 -9.79
CA LEU A 19 -21.84 6.26 -10.14
C LEU A 19 -21.53 7.62 -10.74
N TRP A 20 -20.44 8.23 -10.29
CA TRP A 20 -19.92 9.51 -10.77
C TRP A 20 -18.54 9.29 -11.36
N ILE A 21 -18.28 9.89 -12.51
CA ILE A 21 -16.95 9.92 -13.12
C ILE A 21 -16.57 11.38 -13.35
N ASN A 22 -15.34 11.72 -12.99
CA ASN A 22 -14.81 13.05 -13.18
C ASN A 22 -14.47 13.25 -14.67
N GLU A 23 -15.19 14.14 -15.36
CA GLU A 23 -14.99 14.42 -16.80
C GLU A 23 -13.61 15.05 -17.09
N GLU A 24 -12.98 15.70 -16.10
CA GLU A 24 -11.67 16.35 -16.28
C GLU A 24 -10.52 15.32 -16.33
N VAL A 25 -10.72 14.13 -15.77
CA VAL A 25 -9.72 13.06 -15.74
C VAL A 25 -9.55 12.40 -17.12
N GLY A 26 -10.54 12.39 -17.99
CA GLY A 26 -10.52 11.98 -19.41
C GLY A 26 -9.75 10.71 -19.81
N GLY A 27 -10.19 10.02 -20.86
CA GLY A 27 -9.48 8.90 -21.48
C GLY A 27 -9.31 7.66 -20.58
N PHE A 28 -8.14 7.09 -20.62
CA PHE A 28 -7.73 5.87 -19.94
C PHE A 28 -7.97 5.85 -18.40
N PHE A 29 -7.66 6.95 -17.70
CA PHE A 29 -7.89 7.03 -16.25
C PHE A 29 -9.37 6.99 -15.88
N SER A 30 -10.25 7.50 -16.77
CA SER A 30 -11.70 7.37 -16.59
C SER A 30 -12.16 5.92 -16.71
N GLU A 31 -11.54 5.12 -17.59
CA GLU A 31 -11.87 3.68 -17.72
C GLU A 31 -11.39 2.89 -16.52
N ILE A 32 -10.18 3.19 -16.01
CA ILE A 32 -9.66 2.61 -14.77
C ILE A 32 -10.61 2.92 -13.60
N ALA A 33 -10.90 4.20 -13.38
CA ALA A 33 -11.81 4.61 -12.33
C ALA A 33 -13.20 3.99 -12.50
N LEU A 34 -13.72 3.95 -13.74
CA LEU A 34 -15.00 3.33 -14.03
C LEU A 34 -15.02 1.85 -13.67
N SER A 35 -13.97 1.07 -13.98
CA SER A 35 -13.90 -0.35 -13.65
C SER A 35 -13.87 -0.58 -12.14
N HIS A 36 -13.14 0.24 -11.38
CA HIS A 36 -13.10 0.23 -9.94
C HIS A 36 -14.49 0.54 -9.34
N GLU A 37 -15.11 1.63 -9.74
CA GLU A 37 -16.41 2.05 -9.25
C GLU A 37 -17.56 1.11 -9.66
N LEU A 38 -17.45 0.44 -10.82
CA LEU A 38 -18.38 -0.62 -11.21
C LEU A 38 -18.26 -1.85 -10.30
N THR A 39 -17.06 -2.15 -9.81
CA THR A 39 -16.89 -3.23 -8.83
C THR A 39 -17.61 -2.89 -7.54
N HIS A 40 -17.50 -1.65 -7.02
CA HIS A 40 -18.29 -1.21 -5.87
C HIS A 40 -19.80 -1.32 -6.11
N ALA A 41 -20.26 -0.99 -7.33
CA ALA A 41 -21.67 -1.17 -7.67
C ALA A 41 -22.10 -2.66 -7.65
N LEU A 42 -21.24 -3.58 -8.06
CA LEU A 42 -21.48 -5.02 -7.98
C LEU A 42 -21.43 -5.53 -6.53
N GLN A 43 -20.46 -5.11 -5.75
CA GLN A 43 -20.36 -5.40 -4.32
C GLN A 43 -21.64 -4.98 -3.59
N ASP A 44 -22.13 -3.78 -3.88
CA ASP A 44 -23.37 -3.27 -3.28
C ASP A 44 -24.63 -4.06 -3.71
N GLN A 45 -24.71 -4.49 -4.98
CA GLN A 45 -25.82 -5.29 -5.48
C GLN A 45 -25.86 -6.70 -4.87
N HIS A 46 -24.69 -7.29 -4.58
CA HIS A 46 -24.61 -8.67 -4.11
C HIS A 46 -24.50 -8.78 -2.59
N PHE A 47 -23.91 -7.79 -1.92
CA PHE A 47 -23.54 -7.88 -0.51
C PHE A 47 -24.12 -6.75 0.35
N ASP A 48 -24.78 -5.74 -0.25
CA ASP A 48 -25.33 -4.58 0.46
C ASP A 48 -24.27 -3.84 1.29
N ILE A 49 -23.43 -3.03 0.63
CA ILE A 49 -22.33 -2.27 1.27
C ILE A 49 -22.83 -1.50 2.50
N MET A 50 -24.07 -0.99 2.47
CA MET A 50 -24.63 -0.24 3.60
C MET A 50 -24.90 -1.10 4.85
N SER A 51 -24.88 -2.44 4.72
CA SER A 51 -24.98 -3.36 5.85
C SER A 51 -23.65 -3.67 6.51
N LEU A 52 -22.53 -3.26 5.91
CA LEU A 52 -21.18 -3.46 6.42
C LEU A 52 -20.85 -2.43 7.52
N PRO A 53 -19.97 -2.76 8.48
CA PRO A 53 -19.62 -1.87 9.59
C PRO A 53 -18.65 -0.74 9.18
N LEU A 54 -19.05 0.07 8.19
CA LEU A 54 -18.24 1.18 7.66
C LEU A 54 -18.48 2.50 8.39
N GLU A 55 -19.49 2.58 9.24
CA GLU A 55 -19.85 3.78 10.00
C GLU A 55 -20.02 3.47 11.50
N GLU A 56 -19.45 2.36 11.99
CA GLU A 56 -19.57 1.94 13.39
C GLU A 56 -18.73 2.86 14.27
N LYS A 57 -19.41 3.57 15.18
CA LYS A 57 -18.74 4.59 16.00
C LYS A 57 -17.85 3.96 17.07
N GLY A 58 -16.61 4.41 17.14
CA GLY A 58 -15.65 3.94 18.11
C GLY A 58 -15.00 2.60 17.74
N GLU A 59 -15.09 2.22 16.47
CA GLU A 59 -14.53 0.98 15.92
C GLU A 59 -13.72 1.29 14.65
N ASP A 60 -12.81 2.28 14.70
CA ASP A 60 -12.08 2.75 13.52
C ASP A 60 -11.20 1.64 12.92
N ASP A 61 -10.66 0.74 13.74
CA ASP A 61 -9.89 -0.42 13.27
C ASP A 61 -10.76 -1.39 12.44
N LEU A 62 -11.95 -1.73 12.93
CA LEU A 62 -12.91 -2.57 12.19
C LEU A 62 -13.37 -1.90 10.88
N ILE A 63 -13.59 -0.57 10.91
CA ILE A 63 -13.93 0.20 9.72
C ILE A 63 -12.82 0.10 8.69
N LEU A 64 -11.57 0.28 9.12
CA LEU A 64 -10.41 0.24 8.24
C LEU A 64 -10.19 -1.18 7.67
N ALA A 65 -10.32 -2.22 8.47
CA ALA A 65 -10.28 -3.61 8.03
C ALA A 65 -11.39 -3.96 7.02
N THR A 66 -12.61 -3.47 7.26
CA THR A 66 -13.74 -3.65 6.33
C THR A 66 -13.49 -2.92 5.01
N SER A 67 -12.97 -1.70 5.08
CA SER A 67 -12.60 -0.91 3.90
C SER A 67 -11.50 -1.61 3.09
N ALA A 68 -10.55 -2.28 3.75
CA ALA A 68 -9.49 -3.03 3.09
C ALA A 68 -10.03 -4.20 2.25
N VAL A 69 -11.09 -4.87 2.69
CA VAL A 69 -11.76 -5.89 1.87
C VAL A 69 -12.41 -5.28 0.64
N LEU A 70 -13.15 -4.18 0.80
CA LEU A 70 -13.85 -3.52 -0.31
C LEU A 70 -12.90 -2.98 -1.37
N GLU A 71 -11.91 -2.20 -0.94
CA GLU A 71 -10.97 -1.54 -1.83
C GLU A 71 -9.96 -2.52 -2.44
N GLY A 72 -9.54 -3.54 -1.67
CA GLY A 72 -8.68 -4.60 -2.15
C GLY A 72 -9.32 -5.41 -3.27
N ASP A 73 -10.58 -5.84 -3.10
CA ASP A 73 -11.37 -6.54 -4.11
C ASP A 73 -11.57 -5.67 -5.37
N ALA A 74 -11.98 -4.40 -5.19
CA ALA A 74 -12.17 -3.49 -6.31
C ALA A 74 -10.86 -3.21 -7.07
N SER A 75 -9.74 -3.09 -6.35
CA SER A 75 -8.42 -2.86 -6.95
C SER A 75 -7.93 -4.07 -7.74
N ILE A 76 -8.04 -5.28 -7.20
CA ILE A 76 -7.66 -6.51 -7.93
C ILE A 76 -8.53 -6.66 -9.19
N SER A 77 -9.85 -6.49 -9.07
CA SER A 77 -10.77 -6.58 -10.21
C SER A 77 -10.43 -5.56 -11.29
N MET A 78 -10.10 -4.33 -10.91
CA MET A 78 -9.65 -3.27 -11.79
C MET A 78 -8.34 -3.65 -12.50
N PHE A 79 -7.33 -4.15 -11.77
CA PHE A 79 -6.06 -4.57 -12.36
C PHE A 79 -6.22 -5.77 -13.30
N GLU A 80 -7.05 -6.77 -12.95
CA GLU A 80 -7.34 -7.90 -13.84
C GLU A 80 -8.03 -7.48 -15.14
N TYR A 81 -9.01 -6.60 -15.04
CA TYR A 81 -9.65 -6.01 -16.23
C TYR A 81 -8.63 -5.30 -17.11
N PHE A 82 -7.73 -4.56 -16.50
CA PHE A 82 -6.80 -3.68 -17.17
C PHE A 82 -5.65 -4.42 -17.83
N LEU A 83 -5.03 -5.37 -17.10
CA LEU A 83 -3.90 -6.15 -17.58
C LEU A 83 -4.34 -7.36 -18.43
N GLY A 84 -5.60 -7.78 -18.32
CA GLY A 84 -6.16 -8.90 -19.05
C GLY A 84 -5.58 -10.27 -18.65
N ASP A 85 -4.73 -10.30 -17.64
CA ASP A 85 -4.07 -11.52 -17.14
C ASP A 85 -4.05 -11.54 -15.60
N PRO A 86 -4.90 -12.36 -14.94
CA PRO A 86 -4.92 -12.49 -13.49
C PRO A 86 -3.58 -12.94 -12.88
N ALA A 87 -2.81 -13.80 -13.58
CA ALA A 87 -1.52 -14.25 -13.09
C ALA A 87 -0.50 -13.10 -13.03
N LEU A 88 -0.56 -12.17 -13.97
CA LEU A 88 0.27 -10.97 -13.95
C LEU A 88 -0.08 -10.04 -12.78
N VAL A 89 -1.36 -9.94 -12.43
CA VAL A 89 -1.79 -9.17 -11.24
C VAL A 89 -1.22 -9.79 -9.97
N ASP A 90 -1.30 -11.11 -9.84
CA ASP A 90 -0.73 -11.84 -8.70
C ASP A 90 0.79 -11.63 -8.59
N GLU A 91 1.51 -11.68 -9.72
CA GLU A 91 2.95 -11.40 -9.77
C GLU A 91 3.31 -9.97 -9.33
N ILE A 92 2.52 -8.98 -9.73
CA ILE A 92 2.75 -7.56 -9.35
C ILE A 92 2.53 -7.36 -7.84
N ILE A 93 1.48 -7.95 -7.28
CA ILE A 93 1.22 -7.84 -5.84
C ILE A 93 2.31 -8.55 -5.05
N ASP A 94 2.71 -9.77 -5.45
CA ASP A 94 3.80 -10.55 -4.81
C ASP A 94 5.16 -9.84 -4.91
N ALA A 95 5.37 -9.00 -5.91
CA ALA A 95 6.59 -8.19 -6.04
C ALA A 95 6.64 -6.97 -5.10
N GLY A 96 5.63 -6.77 -4.23
CA GLY A 96 5.58 -5.69 -3.26
C GLY A 96 4.96 -4.41 -3.83
N VAL A 97 3.78 -4.51 -4.44
CA VAL A 97 3.03 -3.34 -4.93
C VAL A 97 2.74 -2.36 -3.80
N THR A 98 2.55 -2.85 -2.57
CA THR A 98 2.36 -2.04 -1.36
C THR A 98 3.54 -1.13 -1.12
N ASP A 99 4.76 -1.67 -1.04
CA ASP A 99 5.99 -0.90 -0.85
C ASP A 99 6.17 0.15 -1.95
N MET A 100 5.85 -0.22 -3.20
CA MET A 100 5.92 0.69 -4.33
C MET A 100 4.90 1.83 -4.21
N MET A 101 3.67 1.54 -3.84
CA MET A 101 2.62 2.56 -3.68
C MET A 101 2.91 3.47 -2.48
N GLU A 102 3.35 2.93 -1.36
CA GLU A 102 3.77 3.73 -0.19
C GLU A 102 4.96 4.64 -0.51
N ALA A 103 5.95 4.15 -1.24
CA ALA A 103 7.08 4.95 -1.71
C ALA A 103 6.65 6.08 -2.67
N MET A 104 5.53 5.93 -3.35
CA MET A 104 4.96 6.95 -4.23
C MET A 104 4.07 7.97 -3.49
N LEU A 105 3.61 7.67 -2.28
CA LEU A 105 2.73 8.55 -1.48
C LEU A 105 3.21 9.99 -1.34
N PRO A 106 4.51 10.27 -1.06
CA PRO A 106 5.00 11.64 -0.97
C PRO A 106 4.90 12.43 -2.28
N ALA A 107 4.69 11.72 -3.39
CA ALA A 107 4.57 12.29 -4.72
C ALA A 107 3.13 12.65 -5.12
N TYR A 108 2.13 12.18 -4.37
CA TYR A 108 0.76 12.62 -4.56
C TYR A 108 0.64 14.11 -4.21
N GLY A 109 0.17 14.91 -5.16
CA GLY A 109 -0.12 16.34 -4.95
C GLY A 109 -1.47 16.54 -4.25
N GLY A 110 -1.92 17.81 -4.21
CA GLY A 110 -3.25 18.16 -3.72
C GLY A 110 -3.44 17.98 -2.22
N ALA A 111 -4.69 17.77 -1.79
CA ALA A 111 -5.06 17.70 -0.38
C ALA A 111 -4.43 16.50 0.35
N LEU A 112 -4.24 15.37 -0.34
CA LEU A 112 -3.56 14.20 0.23
C LEU A 112 -2.05 14.46 0.39
N GLY A 113 -1.42 15.14 -0.57
CA GLY A 113 0.00 15.49 -0.50
C GLY A 113 0.35 16.35 0.73
N ASP A 114 -0.55 17.24 1.15
CA ASP A 114 -0.39 18.13 2.29
C ASP A 114 -0.92 17.54 3.62
N ALA A 115 -1.58 16.37 3.59
CA ALA A 115 -2.14 15.74 4.78
C ALA A 115 -1.04 15.24 5.74
N PRO A 116 -1.30 15.18 7.07
CA PRO A 116 -0.42 14.50 8.01
C PRO A 116 -0.13 13.04 7.62
N GLY A 117 1.06 12.52 7.96
CA GLY A 117 1.50 11.15 7.66
C GLY A 117 0.47 10.10 8.07
N PHE A 118 -0.06 10.22 9.27
CA PHE A 118 -1.12 9.34 9.78
C PHE A 118 -2.36 9.30 8.87
N ILE A 119 -2.83 10.45 8.39
CA ILE A 119 -4.00 10.51 7.49
C ILE A 119 -3.69 9.88 6.14
N LYS A 120 -2.49 10.11 5.59
CA LYS A 120 -2.05 9.47 4.34
C LYS A 120 -2.06 7.95 4.46
N ALA A 121 -1.47 7.42 5.53
CA ALA A 121 -1.39 6.00 5.78
C ALA A 121 -2.78 5.35 5.85
N ILE A 122 -3.72 5.93 6.60
CA ILE A 122 -5.10 5.42 6.70
C ILE A 122 -5.82 5.41 5.34
N VAL A 123 -5.64 6.46 4.54
CA VAL A 123 -6.30 6.56 3.22
C VAL A 123 -5.77 5.51 2.24
N VAL A 124 -4.49 5.17 2.33
CA VAL A 124 -3.82 4.26 1.38
C VAL A 124 -3.92 2.80 1.80
N PHE A 125 -3.97 2.52 3.09
CA PHE A 125 -4.02 1.16 3.64
C PHE A 125 -5.05 0.24 2.95
N PRO A 126 -6.31 0.65 2.71
CA PRO A 126 -7.29 -0.21 2.06
C PRO A 126 -6.89 -0.65 0.65
N TYR A 127 -6.20 0.21 -0.08
CA TYR A 127 -5.78 -0.05 -1.47
C TYR A 127 -4.51 -0.91 -1.57
N THR A 128 -3.63 -0.85 -0.57
CA THR A 128 -2.35 -1.55 -0.54
C THR A 128 -2.47 -2.88 0.18
N TYR A 129 -2.52 -2.86 1.49
CA TYR A 129 -2.66 -4.08 2.32
C TYR A 129 -3.97 -4.82 2.06
N GLY A 130 -5.04 -4.10 1.66
CA GLY A 130 -6.29 -4.70 1.21
C GLY A 130 -6.11 -5.59 -0.02
N MET A 131 -5.33 -5.16 -1.02
CA MET A 131 -5.02 -6.00 -2.18
C MET A 131 -4.24 -7.27 -1.79
N GLU A 132 -3.20 -7.16 -0.95
CA GLU A 132 -2.41 -8.30 -0.49
C GLU A 132 -3.25 -9.31 0.31
N PHE A 133 -4.13 -8.81 1.17
CA PHE A 133 -5.08 -9.62 1.92
C PHE A 133 -6.05 -10.36 1.00
N VAL A 134 -6.75 -9.64 0.13
CA VAL A 134 -7.74 -10.22 -0.80
C VAL A 134 -7.07 -11.20 -1.77
N GLN A 135 -5.87 -10.90 -2.26
CA GLN A 135 -5.10 -11.82 -3.08
C GLN A 135 -4.77 -13.12 -2.32
N THR A 136 -4.33 -13.01 -1.06
CA THR A 136 -4.03 -14.19 -0.23
C THR A 136 -5.23 -15.09 -0.08
N VAL A 137 -6.43 -14.53 0.12
CA VAL A 137 -7.69 -15.28 0.19
C VAL A 137 -8.09 -15.82 -1.18
N LYS A 138 -7.97 -15.02 -2.24
CA LYS A 138 -8.28 -15.41 -3.62
C LYS A 138 -7.43 -16.60 -4.08
N LYS A 139 -6.16 -16.69 -3.69
CA LYS A 139 -5.29 -17.84 -3.95
C LYS A 139 -5.77 -19.16 -3.33
N LYS A 140 -6.72 -19.12 -2.38
CA LYS A 140 -7.30 -20.32 -1.75
C LYS A 140 -8.43 -20.96 -2.55
N GLY A 141 -9.25 -20.19 -3.25
CA GLY A 141 -10.42 -20.73 -3.97
C GLY A 141 -11.01 -19.76 -5.00
N GLY A 142 -10.21 -18.82 -5.49
CA GLY A 142 -10.61 -17.86 -6.51
C GLY A 142 -11.61 -16.83 -6.00
N TRP A 143 -12.40 -16.28 -6.90
CA TRP A 143 -13.40 -15.27 -6.60
C TRP A 143 -14.52 -15.74 -5.66
N ASP A 144 -14.79 -17.05 -5.58
CA ASP A 144 -15.78 -17.58 -4.65
C ASP A 144 -15.36 -17.35 -3.19
N THR A 145 -14.06 -17.51 -2.88
CA THR A 145 -13.53 -17.19 -1.54
C THR A 145 -13.51 -15.70 -1.26
N VAL A 146 -13.23 -14.85 -2.25
CA VAL A 146 -13.34 -13.39 -2.09
C VAL A 146 -14.79 -12.99 -1.79
N ASN A 147 -15.76 -13.56 -2.48
CA ASN A 147 -17.19 -13.34 -2.20
C ASN A 147 -17.60 -13.76 -0.77
N ASP A 148 -16.98 -14.79 -0.21
CA ASP A 148 -17.25 -15.21 1.17
C ASP A 148 -16.68 -14.24 2.21
N LEU A 149 -15.70 -13.38 1.89
CA LEU A 149 -15.22 -12.30 2.77
C LEU A 149 -16.30 -11.30 3.19
N TYR A 150 -17.33 -11.12 2.37
CA TYR A 150 -18.46 -10.25 2.72
C TYR A 150 -19.39 -10.85 3.81
N ARG A 151 -19.21 -12.12 4.13
CA ARG A 151 -19.96 -12.84 5.18
C ARG A 151 -19.08 -13.17 6.38
N VAL A 152 -17.84 -13.57 6.12
CA VAL A 152 -16.82 -13.90 7.13
C VAL A 152 -15.68 -12.88 6.94
N ARG A 153 -15.81 -11.74 7.60
CA ARG A 153 -14.92 -10.59 7.45
C ARG A 153 -13.79 -10.61 8.45
N PRO A 154 -12.64 -10.00 8.13
CA PRO A 154 -11.67 -9.63 9.14
C PRO A 154 -12.29 -8.63 10.13
N LEU A 155 -11.87 -8.71 11.39
CA LEU A 155 -12.38 -7.91 12.49
C LEU A 155 -11.39 -6.83 12.94
N SER A 156 -10.15 -6.88 12.44
CA SER A 156 -9.06 -5.96 12.79
C SER A 156 -8.11 -5.74 11.61
N THR A 157 -7.36 -4.65 11.64
CA THR A 157 -6.24 -4.42 10.70
C THR A 157 -5.13 -5.43 10.89
N GLU A 158 -4.95 -5.99 12.07
CA GLU A 158 -4.04 -7.10 12.33
C GLU A 158 -4.35 -8.30 11.42
N GLN A 159 -5.63 -8.67 11.29
CA GLN A 159 -6.04 -9.77 10.39
C GLN A 159 -5.80 -9.46 8.92
N ILE A 160 -5.77 -8.18 8.54
CA ILE A 160 -5.37 -7.74 7.19
C ILE A 160 -3.86 -7.85 7.00
N LEU A 161 -3.06 -7.42 7.99
CA LEU A 161 -1.60 -7.45 7.94
C LEU A 161 -1.04 -8.87 8.00
N HIS A 162 -1.69 -9.75 8.77
CA HIS A 162 -1.28 -11.14 9.02
C HIS A 162 -2.36 -12.15 8.56
N PRO A 163 -2.67 -12.20 7.24
CA PRO A 163 -3.83 -12.94 6.73
C PRO A 163 -3.78 -14.45 7.02
N LYS A 164 -2.61 -15.05 7.09
CA LYS A 164 -2.46 -16.49 7.34
C LYS A 164 -2.61 -16.80 8.82
N GLU A 165 -1.84 -16.14 9.65
CA GLU A 165 -1.68 -16.37 11.08
C GLU A 165 -2.90 -15.91 11.88
N LYS A 166 -3.51 -14.80 11.47
CA LYS A 166 -4.61 -14.17 12.21
C LYS A 166 -5.99 -14.41 11.60
N PHE A 167 -6.15 -14.22 10.29
CA PHE A 167 -7.45 -14.42 9.67
C PHE A 167 -7.75 -15.89 9.34
N LEU A 168 -6.88 -16.58 8.59
CA LEU A 168 -7.11 -17.96 8.16
C LEU A 168 -7.00 -18.96 9.32
N ASP A 169 -6.07 -18.76 10.25
CA ASP A 169 -5.94 -19.58 11.47
C ASP A 169 -7.01 -19.24 12.52
N ASN A 170 -7.84 -18.23 12.22
CA ASN A 170 -9.02 -17.85 12.99
C ASN A 170 -8.69 -17.39 14.41
N ASP A 171 -7.83 -16.39 14.50
CA ASP A 171 -7.42 -15.69 15.69
C ASP A 171 -8.08 -14.30 15.71
N PRO A 172 -9.25 -14.14 16.35
CA PRO A 172 -9.96 -12.87 16.44
C PRO A 172 -9.39 -12.02 17.57
N PRO A 173 -9.44 -10.69 17.46
CA PRO A 173 -8.97 -9.79 18.49
C PRO A 173 -9.80 -9.87 19.78
N VAL A 174 -9.20 -9.40 20.87
CA VAL A 174 -9.85 -9.22 22.19
C VAL A 174 -10.54 -7.86 22.24
N SER A 175 -11.83 -7.84 22.56
CA SER A 175 -12.57 -6.62 22.88
C SER A 175 -12.25 -6.14 24.29
N VAL A 176 -11.89 -4.86 24.41
CA VAL A 176 -11.59 -4.20 25.70
C VAL A 176 -12.75 -3.32 26.12
N ASP A 177 -13.34 -3.61 27.28
CA ASP A 177 -14.34 -2.73 27.93
C ASP A 177 -13.60 -1.75 28.86
N LEU A 178 -13.30 -0.57 28.33
CA LEU A 178 -12.49 0.45 29.01
C LEU A 178 -13.30 1.14 30.12
N PRO A 179 -12.85 1.10 31.37
CA PRO A 179 -13.48 1.82 32.49
C PRO A 179 -13.62 3.33 32.23
N ASP A 180 -14.74 3.91 32.67
CA ASP A 180 -14.96 5.36 32.58
C ASP A 180 -14.36 6.06 33.83
N LEU A 181 -13.36 6.90 33.61
CA LEU A 181 -12.72 7.69 34.68
C LEU A 181 -13.46 9.00 35.02
N SER A 182 -14.60 9.32 34.37
CA SER A 182 -15.36 10.56 34.65
C SER A 182 -15.70 10.75 36.13
N PRO A 183 -16.08 9.68 36.90
CA PRO A 183 -16.36 9.84 38.32
C PRO A 183 -15.13 10.25 39.15
N LEU A 184 -13.94 9.82 38.76
CA LEU A 184 -12.66 10.14 39.38
C LEU A 184 -12.19 11.55 38.99
N LEU A 185 -12.36 11.93 37.73
CA LEU A 185 -11.85 13.16 37.15
C LEU A 185 -12.71 14.40 37.53
N GLY A 186 -14.00 14.20 37.78
CA GLY A 186 -14.96 15.28 38.13
C GLY A 186 -15.47 16.06 36.90
N ASP A 187 -16.43 16.98 37.20
CA ASP A 187 -17.26 17.67 36.18
C ASP A 187 -16.49 18.57 35.19
N GLN A 188 -15.24 18.88 35.45
CA GLN A 188 -14.40 19.70 34.57
C GLN A 188 -13.86 18.93 33.34
N TRP A 189 -13.96 17.63 33.36
CA TRP A 189 -13.47 16.75 32.29
C TRP A 189 -14.65 16.15 31.51
N GLU A 190 -14.70 16.42 30.21
CA GLU A 190 -15.67 15.89 29.29
C GLU A 190 -15.10 14.66 28.60
N PRO A 191 -15.71 13.46 28.75
CA PRO A 191 -15.26 12.26 28.04
C PRO A 191 -15.57 12.39 26.56
N LEU A 192 -14.57 12.11 25.70
CA LEU A 192 -14.76 11.92 24.29
C LEU A 192 -15.16 10.47 24.00
N PRO A 193 -15.73 10.16 22.83
CA PRO A 193 -16.01 8.78 22.44
C PRO A 193 -14.74 7.89 22.54
N ALA A 194 -14.90 6.72 23.13
CA ALA A 194 -13.83 5.72 23.08
C ALA A 194 -13.68 5.14 21.68
N ASN A 195 -12.49 4.64 21.35
CA ASN A 195 -12.21 4.08 20.04
C ASN A 195 -11.15 2.98 20.12
N VAL A 196 -11.01 2.19 19.05
CA VAL A 196 -9.97 1.18 18.86
C VAL A 196 -8.95 1.71 17.86
N LEU A 197 -7.66 1.58 18.20
CA LEU A 197 -6.57 2.01 17.34
C LEU A 197 -6.20 0.92 16.31
N GLY A 198 -6.09 -0.33 16.76
CA GLY A 198 -5.68 -1.46 15.93
C GLY A 198 -4.18 -1.47 15.63
N GLU A 199 -3.65 -2.58 15.16
CA GLU A 199 -2.22 -2.75 14.90
C GLU A 199 -1.68 -1.75 13.89
N PHE A 200 -2.38 -1.56 12.75
CA PHE A 200 -1.89 -0.67 11.70
C PHE A 200 -1.77 0.79 12.15
N GLN A 201 -2.84 1.33 12.72
CA GLN A 201 -2.83 2.73 13.16
C GLN A 201 -1.85 2.94 14.31
N LEU A 202 -1.72 1.94 15.20
CA LEU A 202 -0.72 1.93 16.26
C LEU A 202 0.70 2.02 15.69
N ARG A 203 1.04 1.17 14.71
CA ARG A 203 2.34 1.21 14.03
C ARG A 203 2.64 2.60 13.48
N VAL A 204 1.70 3.21 12.78
CA VAL A 204 1.86 4.55 12.20
C VAL A 204 2.07 5.62 13.28
N VAL A 205 1.33 5.56 14.40
CA VAL A 205 1.51 6.49 15.54
C VAL A 205 2.89 6.32 16.17
N LEU A 206 3.32 5.08 16.37
CA LEU A 206 4.65 4.79 16.93
C LEU A 206 5.76 5.27 15.99
N GLU A 207 5.65 5.06 14.70
CA GLU A 207 6.60 5.55 13.70
C GLU A 207 6.76 7.07 13.74
N GLU A 208 5.66 7.82 13.77
CA GLU A 208 5.70 9.28 13.87
C GLU A 208 6.34 9.76 15.18
N LEU A 209 6.10 9.07 16.29
CA LEU A 209 6.60 9.48 17.60
C LEU A 209 8.04 9.06 17.88
N LEU A 210 8.43 7.84 17.49
CA LEU A 210 9.79 7.32 17.63
C LEU A 210 10.72 7.90 16.56
N GLY A 211 10.26 7.95 15.32
CA GLY A 211 11.05 8.30 14.14
C GLY A 211 11.91 7.13 13.65
N ASP A 212 11.55 5.91 14.02
CA ASP A 212 12.19 4.65 13.63
C ASP A 212 11.10 3.65 13.20
N PRO A 213 10.94 3.39 11.89
CA PRO A 213 9.93 2.48 11.36
C PRO A 213 10.11 1.02 11.82
N GLU A 214 11.36 0.55 11.94
CA GLU A 214 11.65 -0.83 12.34
C GLU A 214 11.26 -1.05 13.82
N GLU A 215 11.59 -0.09 14.70
CA GLU A 215 11.21 -0.14 16.11
C GLU A 215 9.68 -0.03 16.27
N ALA A 216 9.02 0.79 15.44
CA ALA A 216 7.56 0.96 15.47
C ALA A 216 6.83 -0.31 15.02
N GLU A 217 7.32 -1.00 13.99
CA GLU A 217 6.77 -2.27 13.51
C GLU A 217 6.87 -3.35 14.58
N VAL A 218 8.04 -3.54 15.18
CA VAL A 218 8.24 -4.50 16.26
C VAL A 218 7.33 -4.19 17.46
N ALA A 219 7.22 -2.92 17.86
CA ALA A 219 6.43 -2.53 19.02
C ALA A 219 4.90 -2.54 18.79
N ALA A 220 4.44 -2.60 17.56
CA ALA A 220 3.02 -2.76 17.23
C ALA A 220 2.62 -4.22 16.99
N ALA A 221 3.57 -5.07 16.61
CA ALA A 221 3.34 -6.47 16.33
C ALA A 221 2.82 -7.23 17.56
N GLY A 222 1.96 -8.23 17.32
CA GLY A 222 1.32 -8.98 18.40
C GLY A 222 0.24 -8.20 19.17
N TRP A 223 -0.26 -7.10 18.58
CA TRP A 223 -1.48 -6.45 19.06
C TRP A 223 -2.65 -7.44 18.98
N ASP A 224 -3.36 -7.63 20.07
CA ASP A 224 -4.51 -8.55 20.15
C ASP A 224 -5.82 -7.80 20.51
N GLY A 225 -5.70 -6.53 20.90
CA GLY A 225 -6.87 -5.71 21.19
C GLY A 225 -6.52 -4.43 21.94
N ASP A 226 -7.31 -3.39 21.75
CA ASP A 226 -7.16 -2.17 22.52
C ASP A 226 -8.45 -1.39 22.64
N ARG A 227 -8.45 -0.45 23.57
CA ARG A 227 -9.42 0.65 23.59
C ARG A 227 -8.83 1.86 24.30
N TYR A 228 -9.00 3.02 23.68
CA TYR A 228 -8.58 4.28 24.27
C TYR A 228 -9.74 5.27 24.41
N ARG A 229 -9.59 6.23 25.31
CA ARG A 229 -10.48 7.38 25.46
C ARG A 229 -9.68 8.61 25.84
N CYS A 230 -10.05 9.74 25.23
CA CYS A 230 -9.58 11.05 25.69
C CYS A 230 -10.65 11.73 26.54
N TYR A 231 -10.18 12.51 27.52
CA TYR A 231 -11.00 13.42 28.29
C TYR A 231 -10.49 14.84 28.05
N LYS A 232 -11.41 15.76 27.81
CA LYS A 232 -11.07 17.14 27.50
C LYS A 232 -11.48 18.06 28.65
N SER A 233 -10.57 18.92 29.08
CA SER A 233 -10.85 20.08 29.94
C SER A 233 -10.60 21.38 29.15
N PRO A 234 -10.90 22.59 29.71
CA PRO A 234 -10.58 23.85 29.04
C PRO A 234 -9.11 24.03 28.69
N ASP A 235 -8.20 23.44 29.47
CA ASP A 235 -6.77 23.70 29.38
C ASP A 235 -5.93 22.47 29.03
N ALA A 236 -6.52 21.25 29.02
CA ALA A 236 -5.78 20.00 28.81
C ALA A 236 -6.61 18.91 28.14
N VAL A 237 -5.91 17.94 27.58
CA VAL A 237 -6.44 16.66 27.09
C VAL A 237 -5.70 15.54 27.80
N LEU A 238 -6.45 14.62 28.37
CA LEU A 238 -5.97 13.42 29.04
C LEU A 238 -6.28 12.22 28.18
N LEU A 239 -5.32 11.28 28.06
CA LEU A 239 -5.50 9.99 27.38
C LEU A 239 -5.54 8.87 28.43
N THR A 240 -6.51 7.97 28.27
CA THR A 240 -6.52 6.64 28.90
C THR A 240 -6.55 5.58 27.82
N TRP A 241 -5.74 4.54 27.95
CA TRP A 241 -5.62 3.49 26.94
C TRP A 241 -5.24 2.17 27.59
N VAL A 242 -5.93 1.11 27.24
CA VAL A 242 -5.63 -0.26 27.61
C VAL A 242 -5.42 -1.04 26.34
N ALA A 243 -4.31 -1.78 26.23
CA ALA A 243 -4.02 -2.66 25.12
C ALA A 243 -3.67 -4.08 25.61
N VAL A 244 -4.02 -5.07 24.82
CA VAL A 244 -3.77 -6.49 25.02
C VAL A 244 -2.90 -7.00 23.88
N TRP A 245 -2.01 -7.92 24.19
CA TRP A 245 -0.99 -8.43 23.29
C TRP A 245 -1.06 -9.95 23.22
N ASP A 246 -0.60 -10.54 22.13
CA ASP A 246 -0.51 -11.99 21.98
C ASP A 246 0.36 -12.62 23.06
N THR A 247 1.50 -11.98 23.37
CA THR A 247 2.47 -12.49 24.34
C THR A 247 2.96 -11.41 25.30
N GLN A 248 3.58 -11.84 26.39
CA GLN A 248 4.26 -10.95 27.32
C GLN A 248 5.50 -10.27 26.68
N GLU A 249 6.11 -10.88 25.68
CA GLU A 249 7.24 -10.30 24.95
C GLU A 249 6.77 -9.08 24.14
N ASP A 250 5.67 -9.20 23.39
CA ASP A 250 5.08 -8.12 22.60
C ASP A 250 4.65 -6.94 23.51
N ALA A 251 3.99 -7.24 24.64
CA ALA A 251 3.65 -6.24 25.64
C ALA A 251 4.89 -5.50 26.19
N SER A 252 6.02 -6.20 26.34
CA SER A 252 7.27 -5.61 26.83
C SER A 252 7.98 -4.78 25.76
N GLU A 253 7.87 -5.14 24.50
CA GLU A 253 8.37 -4.38 23.36
C GLU A 253 7.60 -3.05 23.22
N PHE A 254 6.28 -3.10 23.25
CA PHE A 254 5.45 -1.90 23.28
C PHE A 254 5.76 -1.02 24.51
N PHE A 255 5.84 -1.62 25.71
CA PHE A 255 6.20 -0.89 26.93
C PHE A 255 7.51 -0.12 26.75
N SER A 256 8.53 -0.75 26.18
CA SER A 256 9.85 -0.15 25.98
C SER A 256 9.81 1.01 24.98
N ALA A 257 9.12 0.84 23.88
CA ALA A 257 8.92 1.86 22.86
C ALA A 257 8.10 3.05 23.38
N TYR A 258 7.00 2.78 24.09
CA TYR A 258 6.18 3.85 24.63
C TYR A 258 6.85 4.60 25.80
N LYS A 259 7.65 3.92 26.62
CA LYS A 259 8.53 4.56 27.61
C LYS A 259 9.46 5.57 26.93
N ALA A 260 10.08 5.20 25.79
CA ALA A 260 10.93 6.14 25.04
C ALA A 260 10.13 7.36 24.52
N ILE A 261 8.89 7.15 24.09
CA ILE A 261 7.98 8.23 23.69
C ILE A 261 7.68 9.17 24.87
N LEU A 262 7.33 8.62 26.05
CA LEU A 262 7.07 9.44 27.23
C LEU A 262 8.31 10.26 27.64
N CYS A 263 9.50 9.67 27.58
CA CYS A 263 10.75 10.39 27.78
C CYS A 263 10.90 11.55 26.79
N LYS A 264 10.68 11.29 25.50
CA LYS A 264 10.82 12.32 24.44
C LYS A 264 9.79 13.45 24.55
N LYS A 265 8.55 13.13 24.94
CA LYS A 265 7.45 14.11 25.03
C LYS A 265 7.49 14.95 26.31
N TYR A 266 7.76 14.34 27.44
CA TYR A 266 7.47 14.93 28.77
C TYR A 266 8.67 15.16 29.65
N LEU A 267 9.83 14.51 29.40
CA LEU A 267 11.01 14.70 30.22
C LEU A 267 11.64 16.08 29.96
N SER A 268 11.75 16.86 31.01
CA SER A 268 12.33 18.22 31.01
C SER A 268 13.19 18.43 32.25
N GLU A 269 13.94 19.54 32.33
CA GLU A 269 14.75 19.88 33.52
C GLU A 269 13.96 19.97 34.82
N THR A 270 12.65 20.18 34.74
CA THR A 270 11.74 20.30 35.91
C THR A 270 10.91 19.04 36.15
N ALA A 271 10.96 18.06 35.25
CA ALA A 271 10.22 16.82 35.41
C ALA A 271 10.91 15.86 36.40
N SER A 272 10.12 15.01 37.03
CA SER A 272 10.61 13.90 37.85
C SER A 272 10.20 12.57 37.22
N GLU A 273 11.13 11.63 37.21
CA GLU A 273 10.91 10.26 36.74
C GLU A 273 10.68 9.31 37.91
N SER A 274 9.84 8.31 37.69
CA SER A 274 9.72 7.15 38.58
C SER A 274 9.70 5.89 37.70
N GLU A 275 10.57 4.93 38.04
CA GLU A 275 10.66 3.65 37.36
C GLU A 275 10.61 2.51 38.38
N ALA A 276 9.76 1.53 38.12
CA ALA A 276 9.67 0.28 38.86
C ALA A 276 9.56 -0.89 37.88
N PRO A 277 9.75 -2.14 38.29
CA PRO A 277 9.53 -3.27 37.40
C PRO A 277 8.12 -3.23 36.80
N GLY A 278 8.04 -3.20 35.47
CA GLY A 278 6.78 -3.14 34.74
C GLY A 278 6.07 -1.78 34.77
N SER A 279 6.67 -0.69 35.26
CA SER A 279 6.04 0.63 35.20
C SER A 279 7.03 1.78 35.04
N TYR A 280 6.61 2.83 34.34
CA TYR A 280 7.38 4.05 34.14
C TYR A 280 6.47 5.29 34.15
N SER A 281 6.90 6.34 34.80
CA SER A 281 6.15 7.59 34.87
C SER A 281 7.06 8.82 34.70
N VAL A 282 6.54 9.84 34.06
CA VAL A 282 7.10 11.19 34.03
C VAL A 282 6.08 12.16 34.63
N THR A 283 6.47 12.87 35.70
CA THR A 283 5.61 13.87 36.34
C THR A 283 6.17 15.26 36.08
N ASN A 284 5.34 16.15 35.57
CA ASN A 284 5.67 17.54 35.30
C ASN A 284 4.49 18.46 35.65
N SER A 285 4.74 19.53 36.40
CA SER A 285 3.75 20.55 36.75
C SER A 285 2.45 20.03 37.41
N GLY A 286 2.51 18.90 38.11
CA GLY A 286 1.35 18.28 38.78
C GLY A 286 0.57 17.29 37.91
N GLU A 287 0.96 17.08 36.67
CA GLU A 287 0.43 16.05 35.78
C GLU A 287 1.43 14.90 35.64
N VAL A 288 0.92 13.68 35.46
CA VAL A 288 1.71 12.48 35.24
C VAL A 288 1.33 11.84 33.91
N SER A 289 2.35 11.41 33.17
CA SER A 289 2.22 10.50 32.04
C SER A 289 2.89 9.20 32.42
N HIS A 290 2.17 8.10 32.23
CA HIS A 290 2.48 6.80 32.81
C HIS A 290 2.23 5.68 31.81
N ILE A 291 3.06 4.65 31.86
CA ILE A 291 2.83 3.35 31.25
C ILE A 291 3.13 2.25 32.27
N SER A 292 2.28 1.23 32.28
CA SER A 292 2.51 0.01 33.04
C SER A 292 2.18 -1.24 32.22
N VAL A 293 2.85 -2.34 32.52
CA VAL A 293 2.69 -3.66 31.88
C VAL A 293 2.58 -4.74 32.95
N ASP A 294 1.60 -5.62 32.77
CA ASP A 294 1.44 -6.85 33.57
C ASP A 294 1.03 -7.99 32.63
N GLU A 295 1.82 -9.08 32.63
CA GLU A 295 1.67 -10.18 31.68
C GLU A 295 1.61 -9.67 30.22
N ASN A 296 0.48 -9.86 29.52
CA ASN A 296 0.25 -9.44 28.13
C ASN A 296 -0.69 -8.23 28.02
N GLN A 297 -0.86 -7.46 29.08
CA GLN A 297 -1.67 -6.26 29.08
C GLN A 297 -0.84 -5.02 29.41
N THR A 298 -1.16 -3.90 28.76
CA THR A 298 -0.53 -2.60 29.03
C THR A 298 -1.57 -1.52 29.27
N ILE A 299 -1.22 -0.57 30.14
CA ILE A 299 -2.01 0.62 30.43
C ILE A 299 -1.17 1.84 30.13
N VAL A 300 -1.76 2.80 29.44
CA VAL A 300 -1.19 4.13 29.20
C VAL A 300 -2.12 5.20 29.72
N LEU A 301 -1.53 6.15 30.43
CA LEU A 301 -2.17 7.38 30.91
C LEU A 301 -1.28 8.57 30.51
N GLU A 302 -1.83 9.57 29.86
CA GLU A 302 -1.08 10.80 29.58
C GLU A 302 -1.81 12.02 30.14
N SER A 303 -1.05 12.91 30.75
CA SER A 303 -1.53 14.19 31.34
C SER A 303 -2.61 14.01 32.40
N LEU A 304 -2.53 12.96 33.21
CA LEU A 304 -3.41 12.74 34.34
C LEU A 304 -2.97 13.61 35.54
N PRO A 305 -3.88 14.22 36.34
CA PRO A 305 -3.50 14.77 37.63
C PRO A 305 -2.77 13.74 38.47
N ALA A 306 -1.56 14.09 38.95
CA ALA A 306 -0.62 13.10 39.53
C ALA A 306 -1.12 12.41 40.79
N ASP A 307 -1.98 13.07 41.55
CA ASP A 307 -2.61 12.52 42.76
C ASP A 307 -3.67 11.45 42.48
N LEU A 308 -4.18 11.40 41.24
CA LEU A 308 -5.16 10.40 40.81
C LEU A 308 -4.56 9.12 40.23
N LEU A 309 -3.23 9.08 40.00
CA LEU A 309 -2.60 7.94 39.32
C LEU A 309 -2.89 6.58 39.97
N PRO A 310 -2.77 6.41 41.32
CA PRO A 310 -2.99 5.08 41.90
C PRO A 310 -4.41 4.54 41.69
N GLU A 311 -5.41 5.44 41.81
CA GLU A 311 -6.83 5.08 41.67
C GLU A 311 -7.21 4.87 40.18
N ALA A 312 -6.67 5.67 39.27
CA ALA A 312 -6.89 5.53 37.84
C ALA A 312 -6.26 4.22 37.30
N GLU A 313 -5.04 3.90 37.72
CA GLU A 313 -4.36 2.68 37.34
C GLU A 313 -5.10 1.43 37.85
N GLU A 314 -5.55 1.43 39.13
CA GLU A 314 -6.35 0.33 39.70
C GLU A 314 -7.63 0.10 38.90
N LEU A 315 -8.34 1.18 38.52
CA LEU A 315 -9.57 1.08 37.70
C LEU A 315 -9.29 0.54 36.29
N LEU A 316 -8.21 0.96 35.64
CA LEU A 316 -7.90 0.50 34.28
C LEU A 316 -7.46 -0.97 34.25
N TRP A 317 -6.80 -1.49 35.29
CA TRP A 317 -6.49 -2.92 35.42
C TRP A 317 -7.74 -3.80 35.58
N GLU A 318 -8.90 -3.20 35.96
CA GLU A 318 -10.20 -3.88 35.98
C GLU A 318 -10.91 -3.90 34.63
N ALA A 319 -10.27 -3.45 33.55
CA ALA A 319 -10.86 -3.46 32.20
C ALA A 319 -11.38 -4.86 31.83
N GLY A 320 -12.62 -4.91 31.34
CA GLY A 320 -13.22 -6.17 30.91
C GLY A 320 -12.60 -6.62 29.59
N LEU A 321 -12.00 -7.83 29.57
CA LEU A 321 -11.45 -8.43 28.36
C LEU A 321 -12.36 -9.55 27.88
N THR A 322 -12.70 -9.55 26.60
CA THR A 322 -13.59 -10.55 25.99
C THR A 322 -13.03 -10.97 24.63
N GLU A 323 -12.63 -12.23 24.49
CA GLU A 323 -12.31 -12.80 23.18
C GLU A 323 -13.53 -12.68 22.26
N LEU A 324 -13.34 -12.15 21.05
CA LEU A 324 -14.40 -12.12 20.06
C LEU A 324 -14.67 -13.54 19.51
N PRO A 325 -15.91 -13.82 19.06
CA PRO A 325 -16.25 -15.15 18.59
C PRO A 325 -15.48 -15.50 17.32
N LYS A 326 -14.88 -16.71 17.32
CA LYS A 326 -14.22 -17.26 16.15
C LYS A 326 -15.19 -17.41 14.99
N ALA A 327 -14.79 -16.93 13.83
CA ALA A 327 -15.57 -17.06 12.60
C ALA A 327 -15.41 -18.47 11.99
N ASP A 328 -16.32 -18.88 11.10
CA ASP A 328 -16.16 -20.11 10.33
C ASP A 328 -15.28 -19.86 9.09
N THR A 329 -13.96 -19.95 9.30
CA THR A 329 -12.94 -19.78 8.25
C THR A 329 -12.66 -21.06 7.46
N SER A 330 -13.36 -22.17 7.75
CA SER A 330 -13.13 -23.47 7.09
C SER A 330 -13.22 -23.38 5.56
N ARG A 331 -14.07 -22.50 5.04
CA ARG A 331 -14.24 -22.26 3.60
C ARG A 331 -12.99 -21.77 2.89
N PHE A 332 -12.11 -21.06 3.60
CA PHE A 332 -10.86 -20.54 3.06
C PHE A 332 -9.72 -21.58 3.14
N ILE A 333 -9.89 -22.65 3.92
CA ILE A 333 -8.86 -23.67 4.17
C ILE A 333 -9.07 -24.91 3.28
N GLU A 334 -10.33 -25.26 2.98
CA GLU A 334 -10.71 -26.49 2.24
C GLU A 334 -10.51 -26.38 0.73
N ALA A 335 -10.25 -25.21 0.17
CA ALA A 335 -9.90 -25.09 -1.24
C ALA A 335 -8.51 -25.72 -1.45
N GLU A 336 -8.43 -26.82 -2.20
CA GLU A 336 -7.14 -27.40 -2.58
C GLU A 336 -6.32 -26.30 -3.29
N PRO A 337 -5.05 -26.10 -2.92
CA PRO A 337 -4.19 -25.13 -3.60
C PRO A 337 -4.13 -25.51 -5.08
N VAL A 338 -4.36 -24.54 -5.96
CA VAL A 338 -4.18 -24.72 -7.39
C VAL A 338 -2.75 -25.23 -7.60
N PRO A 339 -2.54 -26.42 -8.22
CA PRO A 339 -1.20 -26.99 -8.35
C PRO A 339 -0.33 -26.09 -9.21
N GLY A 340 0.66 -25.43 -8.62
CA GLY A 340 1.64 -24.64 -9.36
C GLY A 340 2.56 -23.73 -8.54
N GLU A 341 2.26 -23.38 -7.30
CA GLU A 341 3.01 -22.32 -6.64
C GLU A 341 3.58 -22.75 -5.27
N GLY A 342 4.81 -23.24 -5.33
CA GLY A 342 5.74 -23.20 -4.20
C GLY A 342 6.49 -21.87 -4.29
N MET A 343 6.27 -20.96 -3.33
CA MET A 343 6.95 -19.66 -3.26
C MET A 343 8.45 -19.84 -3.06
N SER A 344 9.17 -19.79 -4.16
CA SER A 344 10.53 -19.23 -4.23
C SER A 344 10.34 -17.75 -4.56
N ALA A 345 11.17 -16.85 -4.04
CA ALA A 345 11.22 -15.47 -4.51
C ALA A 345 11.21 -15.53 -6.05
N ALA A 346 10.18 -14.99 -6.68
CA ALA A 346 9.96 -15.18 -8.09
C ALA A 346 11.10 -14.51 -8.84
N VAL A 347 11.96 -15.35 -9.40
CA VAL A 347 13.06 -14.89 -10.26
C VAL A 347 12.44 -14.71 -11.64
N TYR A 348 12.16 -13.48 -12.01
CA TYR A 348 11.69 -13.17 -13.35
C TYR A 348 12.82 -13.34 -14.34
N ARG A 349 12.50 -13.91 -15.49
CA ARG A 349 13.48 -14.13 -16.56
C ARG A 349 13.09 -13.32 -17.79
N PRO A 350 14.08 -12.94 -18.64
CA PRO A 350 13.79 -12.28 -19.90
C PRO A 350 12.78 -13.09 -20.75
N LYS A 351 11.75 -12.39 -21.28
CA LYS A 351 10.70 -12.98 -22.12
C LYS A 351 11.21 -13.20 -23.57
N GLY A 352 12.32 -13.92 -23.72
CA GLY A 352 13.02 -14.19 -24.97
C GLY A 352 14.38 -14.82 -24.75
N GLU A 353 15.15 -14.99 -25.82
CA GLU A 353 16.47 -15.59 -25.78
C GLU A 353 17.60 -14.55 -25.90
N ILE A 354 18.57 -14.60 -24.97
CA ILE A 354 19.79 -13.83 -25.06
C ILE A 354 20.81 -14.60 -25.92
N LYS A 355 21.21 -14.03 -27.07
CA LYS A 355 22.15 -14.61 -28.03
C LYS A 355 23.39 -13.72 -28.17
N GLY A 356 24.34 -13.83 -27.25
CA GLY A 356 25.53 -12.99 -27.20
C GLY A 356 25.19 -11.54 -26.82
N ASP A 357 25.33 -10.63 -27.76
CA ASP A 357 25.02 -9.20 -27.60
C ASP A 357 23.58 -8.82 -28.04
N ARG A 358 22.74 -9.81 -28.35
CA ARG A 358 21.38 -9.63 -28.84
C ARG A 358 20.37 -10.35 -27.95
N PHE A 359 19.23 -9.70 -27.77
CA PHE A 359 18.01 -10.30 -27.22
C PHE A 359 16.97 -10.44 -28.33
N VAL A 360 16.30 -11.59 -28.39
CA VAL A 360 15.27 -11.91 -29.38
C VAL A 360 14.05 -12.47 -28.68
N SER A 361 12.89 -11.84 -28.84
CA SER A 361 11.60 -12.34 -28.37
C SER A 361 10.66 -12.57 -29.56
N GLU A 362 10.46 -13.83 -29.93
CA GLU A 362 9.49 -14.20 -30.97
C GLU A 362 8.06 -13.96 -30.48
N GLU A 363 7.77 -14.26 -29.23
CA GLU A 363 6.47 -14.04 -28.58
C GLU A 363 6.04 -12.57 -28.56
N LEU A 364 6.96 -11.68 -28.19
CA LEU A 364 6.68 -10.25 -28.10
C LEU A 364 6.89 -9.53 -29.43
N GLY A 365 7.55 -10.18 -30.41
CA GLY A 365 7.71 -9.68 -31.77
C GLY A 365 8.81 -8.62 -31.92
N PHE A 366 9.92 -8.73 -31.16
CA PHE A 366 11.03 -7.80 -31.31
C PHE A 366 12.40 -8.39 -31.03
N GLU A 367 13.43 -7.71 -31.52
CA GLU A 367 14.81 -7.95 -31.14
C GLU A 367 15.55 -6.64 -30.90
N MET A 368 16.56 -6.70 -30.05
CA MET A 368 17.43 -5.55 -29.74
C MET A 368 18.85 -6.02 -29.43
N SER A 369 19.81 -5.13 -29.57
CA SER A 369 21.21 -5.38 -29.22
C SER A 369 21.64 -4.54 -28.02
N LEU A 370 22.66 -5.00 -27.29
CA LEU A 370 23.31 -4.20 -26.26
C LEU A 370 23.77 -2.85 -26.83
N PRO A 371 23.64 -1.75 -26.06
CA PRO A 371 24.09 -0.42 -26.50
C PRO A 371 25.58 -0.33 -26.78
N GLY A 372 26.40 -1.14 -26.10
CA GLY A 372 27.86 -1.17 -26.23
C GLY A 372 28.49 -2.37 -25.54
N GLN A 373 29.83 -2.47 -25.61
CA GLN A 373 30.57 -3.63 -25.07
C GLN A 373 30.60 -3.69 -23.52
N GLU A 374 30.32 -2.60 -22.86
CA GLU A 374 30.32 -2.52 -21.39
C GLU A 374 28.91 -2.72 -20.80
N TRP A 375 27.91 -3.04 -21.62
CA TRP A 375 26.57 -3.40 -21.23
C TRP A 375 26.40 -4.91 -21.12
N ILE A 376 25.60 -5.33 -20.17
CA ILE A 376 25.27 -6.75 -19.95
C ILE A 376 23.75 -6.92 -19.78
N PHE A 377 23.18 -7.95 -20.37
CA PHE A 377 21.80 -8.35 -20.11
C PHE A 377 21.68 -8.90 -18.70
N LEU A 378 20.54 -8.65 -18.08
CA LEU A 378 20.18 -9.25 -16.79
C LEU A 378 19.60 -10.65 -17.04
N ASP A 379 20.13 -11.65 -16.34
CA ASP A 379 19.59 -13.01 -16.33
C ASP A 379 18.31 -13.11 -15.46
N GLU A 380 18.16 -12.18 -14.51
CA GLU A 380 17.04 -12.04 -13.60
C GLU A 380 16.52 -10.61 -13.67
N LEU A 381 15.20 -10.46 -13.73
CA LEU A 381 14.55 -9.16 -13.86
C LEU A 381 13.91 -8.77 -12.52
N PRO A 382 13.96 -7.48 -12.13
CA PRO A 382 13.36 -7.02 -10.89
C PRO A 382 11.82 -6.99 -10.92
N PHE A 383 11.22 -6.95 -12.11
CA PHE A 383 9.77 -6.84 -12.27
C PHE A 383 9.23 -7.80 -13.35
N PRO A 384 8.04 -8.41 -13.14
CA PRO A 384 7.45 -9.38 -14.08
C PRO A 384 7.05 -8.77 -15.42
N MET A 385 6.78 -7.46 -15.47
CA MET A 385 6.38 -6.76 -16.70
C MET A 385 7.55 -6.46 -17.63
N MET A 386 8.78 -6.59 -17.17
CA MET A 386 9.95 -6.43 -18.03
C MET A 386 10.08 -7.57 -19.01
N ALA A 387 10.24 -7.25 -20.27
CA ALA A 387 10.60 -8.23 -21.30
C ALA A 387 12.10 -8.54 -21.28
N VAL A 388 12.93 -7.53 -21.05
CA VAL A 388 14.38 -7.62 -20.93
C VAL A 388 14.92 -6.42 -20.16
N GLY A 389 16.01 -6.63 -19.43
CA GLY A 389 16.76 -5.58 -18.75
C GLY A 389 18.26 -5.69 -19.04
N MET A 390 18.96 -4.57 -18.97
CA MET A 390 20.41 -4.51 -19.09
C MET A 390 20.99 -3.38 -18.22
N ILE A 391 22.22 -3.57 -17.77
CA ILE A 391 22.95 -2.61 -16.95
C ILE A 391 24.34 -2.36 -17.57
N HIS A 392 24.88 -1.17 -17.31
CA HIS A 392 26.24 -0.84 -17.68
C HIS A 392 27.22 -1.29 -16.58
N SER A 393 28.29 -2.02 -16.95
CA SER A 393 29.20 -2.67 -16.00
C SER A 393 30.07 -1.73 -15.16
N ARG A 394 30.23 -0.47 -15.59
CA ARG A 394 31.13 0.52 -14.93
C ARG A 394 30.46 1.83 -14.54
N ARG A 395 29.25 2.10 -14.99
CA ARG A 395 28.53 3.34 -14.74
C ARG A 395 27.16 3.01 -14.15
N TYR A 396 26.61 3.93 -13.39
CA TYR A 396 25.25 3.75 -12.88
C TYR A 396 24.25 4.10 -13.99
N ALA A 397 23.96 3.12 -14.82
CA ALA A 397 22.99 3.22 -15.91
C ALA A 397 22.34 1.87 -16.18
N ALA A 398 21.04 1.91 -16.48
CA ALA A 398 20.22 0.75 -16.81
C ALA A 398 19.26 1.08 -17.96
N VAL A 399 18.93 0.06 -18.75
CA VAL A 399 17.86 0.11 -19.75
C VAL A 399 16.97 -1.10 -19.55
N ASN A 400 15.67 -0.90 -19.63
CA ASN A 400 14.70 -1.97 -19.64
C ASN A 400 13.63 -1.76 -20.70
N VAL A 401 13.00 -2.85 -21.13
CA VAL A 401 11.89 -2.83 -22.07
C VAL A 401 10.70 -3.54 -21.43
N MET A 402 9.59 -2.83 -21.32
CA MET A 402 8.29 -3.38 -20.98
C MET A 402 7.42 -3.43 -22.23
N VAL A 403 6.58 -4.45 -22.34
CA VAL A 403 5.65 -4.60 -23.47
C VAL A 403 4.25 -4.82 -22.93
N GLN A 404 3.31 -3.97 -23.37
CA GLN A 404 1.92 -4.00 -22.95
C GLN A 404 0.99 -4.12 -24.16
N SER A 405 -0.10 -4.86 -24.05
CA SER A 405 -1.10 -5.03 -25.11
C SER A 405 -2.11 -3.87 -25.16
N LEU A 406 -1.62 -2.63 -25.07
CA LEU A 406 -2.44 -1.39 -25.10
C LEU A 406 -2.65 -0.86 -26.52
N GLY A 407 -2.15 -1.55 -27.53
CA GLY A 407 -2.19 -1.10 -28.93
C GLY A 407 -3.60 -0.97 -29.47
N GLY A 408 -3.95 0.23 -29.93
CA GLY A 408 -5.24 0.55 -30.53
C GLY A 408 -6.25 1.23 -29.60
N ILE A 409 -6.02 1.23 -28.27
CA ILE A 409 -6.90 1.89 -27.30
C ILE A 409 -6.42 3.33 -27.05
N LEU A 410 -5.10 3.55 -26.96
CA LEU A 410 -4.50 4.85 -26.68
C LEU A 410 -3.50 5.26 -27.76
N SER A 411 -3.48 6.53 -28.11
CA SER A 411 -2.42 7.10 -28.95
C SER A 411 -1.12 7.24 -28.14
N LEU A 412 0.04 7.21 -28.81
CA LEU A 412 1.34 7.46 -28.17
C LEU A 412 1.37 8.75 -27.35
N GLN A 413 0.65 9.78 -27.78
CA GLN A 413 0.59 11.04 -27.07
C GLN A 413 -0.20 10.93 -25.77
N GLN A 414 -1.29 10.17 -25.73
CA GLN A 414 -2.04 9.89 -24.51
C GLN A 414 -1.21 9.10 -23.51
N VAL A 415 -0.49 8.07 -23.99
CA VAL A 415 0.43 7.31 -23.11
C VAL A 415 1.56 8.20 -22.58
N ALA A 416 2.09 9.13 -23.40
CA ALA A 416 3.10 10.09 -22.98
C ALA A 416 2.58 11.08 -21.93
N GLU A 417 1.33 11.54 -22.05
CA GLU A 417 0.70 12.39 -21.01
C GLU A 417 0.54 11.63 -19.69
N MET A 418 0.19 10.34 -19.75
CA MET A 418 0.14 9.48 -18.56
C MET A 418 1.51 9.36 -17.88
N VAL A 419 2.55 9.09 -18.67
CA VAL A 419 3.92 9.06 -18.18
C VAL A 419 4.30 10.38 -17.51
N LYS A 420 3.99 11.52 -18.15
CA LYS A 420 4.26 12.85 -17.59
C LYS A 420 3.46 13.12 -16.31
N ALA A 421 2.20 12.70 -16.25
CA ALA A 421 1.37 12.83 -15.07
C ALA A 421 1.94 11.99 -13.90
N GLY A 422 2.35 10.74 -14.14
CA GLY A 422 3.05 9.91 -13.17
C GLY A 422 4.38 10.49 -12.70
N LEU A 423 5.15 11.08 -13.62
CA LEU A 423 6.38 11.79 -13.30
C LEU A 423 6.11 13.11 -12.55
N GLY A 424 5.06 13.84 -12.90
CA GLY A 424 4.64 15.10 -12.25
C GLY A 424 4.06 14.89 -10.85
N ALA A 425 3.39 13.77 -10.61
CA ALA A 425 2.88 13.38 -9.31
C ALA A 425 4.01 13.15 -8.27
N GLN A 426 5.26 12.93 -8.71
CA GLN A 426 6.42 12.79 -7.82
C GLN A 426 6.97 14.15 -7.29
N GLY A 427 6.24 15.24 -7.47
CA GLY A 427 6.50 16.54 -6.86
C GLY A 427 7.61 17.37 -7.55
N SER A 428 7.98 18.50 -6.92
CA SER A 428 8.93 19.49 -7.47
C SER A 428 10.36 18.97 -7.71
N GLN A 429 10.66 17.75 -7.32
CA GLN A 429 11.97 17.08 -7.53
C GLN A 429 12.07 16.46 -8.94
N TYR A 430 10.98 16.38 -9.68
CA TYR A 430 10.89 15.87 -11.05
C TYR A 430 10.74 17.01 -12.04
N ARG A 431 11.59 17.05 -13.07
CA ARG A 431 11.51 18.07 -14.11
C ARG A 431 11.65 17.43 -15.49
N VAL A 432 10.59 17.49 -16.30
CA VAL A 432 10.71 17.14 -17.72
C VAL A 432 11.67 18.11 -18.39
N ILE A 433 12.72 17.61 -19.02
CA ILE A 433 13.78 18.39 -19.68
C ILE A 433 13.72 18.26 -21.20
N GLU A 434 13.15 17.18 -21.72
CA GLU A 434 13.01 16.95 -23.15
C GLU A 434 11.79 16.07 -23.41
N GLU A 435 10.99 16.41 -24.43
CA GLU A 435 9.91 15.55 -24.94
C GLU A 435 9.75 15.74 -26.45
N GLY A 436 9.20 14.74 -27.11
CA GLY A 436 8.90 14.83 -28.55
C GLY A 436 8.93 13.50 -29.29
N LYS A 437 8.77 13.58 -30.60
CA LYS A 437 8.82 12.40 -31.48
C LYS A 437 10.25 11.85 -31.61
N VAL A 438 10.36 10.54 -31.67
CA VAL A 438 11.62 9.81 -31.85
C VAL A 438 11.41 8.65 -32.83
N GLN A 439 12.51 8.13 -33.41
CA GLN A 439 12.46 6.93 -34.27
C GLN A 439 13.08 5.75 -33.53
N VAL A 440 12.34 4.65 -33.42
CA VAL A 440 12.75 3.38 -32.81
C VAL A 440 12.55 2.27 -33.82
N GLY A 441 13.62 1.64 -34.27
CA GLY A 441 13.51 0.53 -35.22
C GLY A 441 12.77 0.85 -36.52
N GLY A 442 12.73 2.11 -36.93
CA GLY A 442 12.01 2.58 -38.10
C GLY A 442 10.56 3.00 -37.85
N GLU A 443 10.01 2.73 -36.64
CA GLU A 443 8.68 3.17 -36.21
C GLU A 443 8.74 4.56 -35.56
N GLU A 444 7.65 5.34 -35.69
CA GLU A 444 7.50 6.62 -34.96
C GLU A 444 7.13 6.33 -33.50
N GLY A 445 7.96 6.82 -32.58
CA GLY A 445 7.72 6.78 -31.15
C GLY A 445 7.61 8.18 -30.55
N TYR A 446 7.37 8.23 -29.25
CA TYR A 446 7.35 9.46 -28.45
C TYR A 446 8.27 9.30 -27.24
N GLN A 447 9.10 10.29 -26.97
CA GLN A 447 10.03 10.29 -25.83
C GLN A 447 9.64 11.33 -24.78
N VAL A 448 9.88 10.98 -23.52
CA VAL A 448 9.87 11.91 -22.39
C VAL A 448 11.16 11.68 -21.59
N THR A 449 11.94 12.74 -21.39
CA THR A 449 13.14 12.71 -20.54
C THR A 449 12.92 13.63 -19.36
N ALA A 450 13.13 13.11 -18.15
CA ALA A 450 13.01 13.85 -16.91
C ALA A 450 14.30 13.77 -16.09
N GLU A 451 14.54 14.82 -15.30
CA GLU A 451 15.60 14.88 -14.32
C GLU A 451 15.00 14.80 -12.90
N ILE A 452 15.59 13.92 -12.09
CA ILE A 452 15.21 13.71 -10.69
C ILE A 452 16.32 14.35 -9.84
N THR A 453 15.95 15.27 -8.93
CA THR A 453 16.90 16.03 -8.12
C THR A 453 16.97 15.60 -6.65
N PHE A 454 16.37 14.44 -6.31
CA PHE A 454 16.48 13.87 -4.99
C PHE A 454 17.82 13.13 -4.82
N GLY A 455 18.65 13.55 -3.89
CA GLY A 455 19.99 12.99 -3.71
C GLY A 455 20.95 13.35 -4.85
N LYS A 456 21.68 12.36 -5.38
CA LYS A 456 22.53 12.56 -6.57
C LYS A 456 21.62 12.68 -7.79
N PRO A 457 21.75 13.73 -8.62
CA PRO A 457 20.87 13.92 -9.78
C PRO A 457 20.85 12.71 -10.70
N GLN A 458 19.63 12.27 -11.05
CA GLN A 458 19.38 11.15 -11.94
C GLN A 458 18.63 11.62 -13.17
N ARG A 459 18.76 10.90 -14.27
CA ARG A 459 18.03 11.13 -15.50
C ARG A 459 17.28 9.85 -15.90
N VAL A 460 16.01 10.00 -16.25
CA VAL A 460 15.16 8.93 -16.76
C VAL A 460 14.61 9.37 -18.09
N ARG A 461 14.77 8.53 -19.12
CA ARG A 461 14.19 8.69 -20.43
C ARG A 461 13.27 7.51 -20.71
N GLN A 462 12.02 7.78 -21.03
CA GLN A 462 11.07 6.79 -21.49
C GLN A 462 10.74 7.04 -22.96
N VAL A 463 10.86 6.00 -23.76
CA VAL A 463 10.54 6.01 -25.18
C VAL A 463 9.38 5.03 -25.40
N LEU A 464 8.30 5.53 -25.94
CA LEU A 464 7.06 4.83 -26.20
C LEU A 464 6.94 4.58 -27.69
N VAL A 465 6.71 3.35 -28.12
CA VAL A 465 6.49 3.00 -29.52
C VAL A 465 5.38 1.95 -29.62
N GLN A 466 4.53 2.05 -30.63
CA GLN A 466 3.46 1.08 -30.88
C GLN A 466 3.77 0.29 -32.15
N HIS A 467 3.69 -1.02 -32.04
CA HIS A 467 3.85 -1.95 -33.15
C HIS A 467 2.97 -3.18 -32.96
N ALA A 468 2.28 -3.62 -34.02
CA ALA A 468 1.47 -4.85 -34.01
C ALA A 468 0.53 -4.97 -32.79
N GLY A 469 -0.24 -3.92 -32.47
CA GLY A 469 -1.18 -3.91 -31.36
C GLY A 469 -0.55 -3.89 -29.95
N LYS A 470 0.77 -3.81 -29.84
CA LYS A 470 1.52 -3.75 -28.58
C LYS A 470 2.14 -2.36 -28.40
N THR A 471 2.23 -1.92 -27.15
CA THR A 471 2.99 -0.73 -26.75
C THR A 471 4.29 -1.14 -26.07
N PHE A 472 5.40 -0.71 -26.61
CA PHE A 472 6.74 -0.92 -26.06
C PHE A 472 7.16 0.31 -25.29
N ILE A 473 7.59 0.14 -24.05
CA ILE A 473 8.08 1.18 -23.17
C ILE A 473 9.55 0.88 -22.89
N ILE A 474 10.44 1.66 -23.50
CA ILE A 474 11.89 1.55 -23.31
C ILE A 474 12.28 2.60 -22.29
N THR A 475 12.69 2.16 -21.10
CA THR A 475 13.13 3.05 -20.03
C THR A 475 14.64 2.98 -19.89
N SER A 476 15.30 4.12 -20.05
CA SER A 476 16.73 4.29 -19.80
C SER A 476 16.91 5.20 -18.58
N SER A 477 17.70 4.79 -17.60
CA SER A 477 17.91 5.54 -16.35
C SER A 477 19.37 5.49 -15.89
N GLY A 478 19.78 6.49 -15.11
CA GLY A 478 21.13 6.54 -14.55
C GLY A 478 21.42 7.88 -13.86
N TYR A 479 22.58 8.00 -13.18
CA TYR A 479 23.04 9.31 -12.73
C TYR A 479 23.20 10.25 -13.94
N SER A 480 22.83 11.53 -13.79
CA SER A 480 22.79 12.48 -14.92
C SER A 480 24.11 12.55 -15.70
N GLU A 481 25.26 12.53 -15.02
CA GLU A 481 26.59 12.53 -15.65
C GLU A 481 26.89 11.23 -16.42
N ASP A 482 26.45 10.08 -15.92
CA ASP A 482 26.62 8.78 -16.58
C ASP A 482 25.68 8.66 -17.77
N PHE A 483 24.44 9.09 -17.60
CA PHE A 483 23.43 9.11 -18.65
C PHE A 483 23.86 9.97 -19.85
N ASP A 484 24.37 11.18 -19.59
CA ASP A 484 24.89 12.09 -20.63
C ASP A 484 26.06 11.47 -21.40
N ALA A 485 26.97 10.80 -20.69
CA ALA A 485 28.11 10.13 -21.30
C ALA A 485 27.70 8.90 -22.16
N LEU A 486 26.57 8.28 -21.90
CA LEU A 486 26.04 7.08 -22.58
C LEU A 486 24.92 7.38 -23.56
N SER A 487 24.52 8.63 -23.70
CA SER A 487 23.33 9.04 -24.48
C SER A 487 23.38 8.58 -25.94
N GLU A 488 24.56 8.60 -26.58
CA GLU A 488 24.70 8.15 -27.98
C GLU A 488 24.63 6.63 -28.11
N GLU A 489 25.13 5.86 -27.13
CA GLU A 489 25.02 4.41 -27.09
C GLU A 489 23.53 3.98 -26.93
N ILE A 490 22.82 4.62 -26.00
CA ILE A 490 21.39 4.40 -25.77
C ILE A 490 20.58 4.72 -27.04
N ALA A 491 20.84 5.88 -27.66
CA ALA A 491 20.17 6.26 -28.90
C ALA A 491 20.50 5.33 -30.08
N ALA A 492 21.71 4.78 -30.12
CA ALA A 492 22.09 3.79 -31.13
C ALA A 492 21.33 2.47 -30.95
N MET A 493 21.13 2.02 -29.72
CA MET A 493 20.32 0.85 -29.38
C MET A 493 18.86 1.06 -29.82
N GLU A 494 18.25 2.21 -29.50
CA GLU A 494 16.88 2.55 -29.89
C GLU A 494 16.69 2.53 -31.41
N ARG A 495 17.67 3.08 -32.17
CA ARG A 495 17.65 3.02 -33.65
C ARG A 495 17.82 1.61 -34.20
N GLY A 496 18.59 0.77 -33.48
CA GLY A 496 18.86 -0.63 -33.82
C GLY A 496 17.80 -1.63 -33.36
N PHE A 497 16.72 -1.15 -32.76
CA PHE A 497 15.59 -1.99 -32.38
C PHE A 497 14.91 -2.54 -33.66
N VAL A 498 14.50 -3.81 -33.67
CA VAL A 498 13.87 -4.43 -34.82
C VAL A 498 12.53 -5.01 -34.40
N PHE A 499 11.45 -4.60 -35.04
CA PHE A 499 10.13 -5.15 -34.85
C PHE A 499 9.86 -6.24 -35.90
N HIS A 500 9.28 -7.36 -35.49
CA HIS A 500 8.92 -8.45 -36.37
C HIS A 500 7.55 -8.18 -36.98
N ALA A 501 7.38 -8.52 -38.26
CA ALA A 501 6.07 -8.44 -38.90
C ALA A 501 5.11 -9.47 -38.27
N GLU A 502 3.84 -9.09 -38.08
CA GLU A 502 2.81 -10.07 -37.69
C GLU A 502 2.73 -11.20 -38.71
N GLU A 503 2.83 -12.46 -38.25
CA GLU A 503 2.36 -13.57 -39.08
C GLU A 503 0.82 -13.43 -39.21
N PRO A 504 0.28 -13.48 -40.44
CA PRO A 504 -1.16 -13.39 -40.63
C PRO A 504 -1.83 -14.56 -39.89
N VAL A 505 -2.76 -14.22 -38.97
CA VAL A 505 -3.61 -15.22 -38.31
C VAL A 505 -4.24 -16.10 -39.40
N PRO A 506 -4.08 -17.43 -39.38
CA PRO A 506 -4.76 -18.30 -40.35
C PRO A 506 -6.26 -18.03 -40.27
N ALA A 507 -6.89 -17.72 -41.41
CA ALA A 507 -8.32 -17.58 -41.47
C ALA A 507 -8.97 -18.85 -40.90
N GLU A 508 -9.82 -18.71 -39.87
CA GLU A 508 -10.64 -19.82 -39.39
C GLU A 508 -11.37 -20.41 -40.61
N GLU A 509 -11.07 -21.69 -40.89
CA GLU A 509 -11.84 -22.45 -41.88
C GLU A 509 -13.29 -22.47 -41.40
N GLU A 510 -14.18 -21.79 -42.14
CA GLU A 510 -15.62 -21.91 -41.93
C GLU A 510 -15.98 -23.40 -41.94
N ALA A 511 -16.49 -23.90 -40.80
CA ALA A 511 -17.01 -25.26 -40.72
C ALA A 511 -18.16 -25.38 -41.74
N PRO A 512 -18.17 -26.42 -42.58
CA PRO A 512 -19.26 -26.62 -43.55
C PRO A 512 -20.58 -26.88 -42.79
N GLU A 513 -21.67 -26.26 -43.29
CA GLU A 513 -23.06 -26.38 -42.82
C GLU A 513 -23.55 -27.85 -42.69
#